data_68b170d75de02ec20e94f851fea98824
#
_entry.id   68b170d75de02ec20e94f851fea98824
#
_cell.length_a   1.000
_cell.length_b   1.000
_cell.length_c   1.000
_cell.angle_alpha   90.00
_cell.angle_beta   90.00
_cell.angle_gamma   90.00
#
_symmetry.space_group_name_H-M   'P 1'
#
loop_
_entity.id
_entity.type
_entity.pdbx_description
1 polymer ?
#
loop_
_entity_poly.entity_id
_entity_poly.type
_entity_poly.pdbx_seq_one_letter_code
_entity_poly.pdbx_strand_id
1 'polypeptide(L)'
;GVANAVLLPYVMAFNAPYTGEKFREIARAMGIGNVDAMSQEEYRQAAIDAVRQLSKDVGIPQTLREIGVKEEDLEALSEAAMADVCTGGNPRPCSKELVWEVYKTAFNGK
;
A
#
# COMPACT_ATOMS: atom_id res chain seq x y z
N GLY A 1 10.60 6.80 -6.51
CA GLY A 1 11.75 6.22 -5.90
C GLY A 1 11.48 4.92 -5.16
N VAL A 2 12.52 4.40 -4.54
CA VAL A 2 12.44 3.13 -3.80
C VAL A 2 11.42 3.20 -2.67
N ALA A 3 11.35 4.32 -1.95
CA ALA A 3 10.41 4.48 -0.85
C ALA A 3 8.96 4.33 -1.31
N ASN A 4 8.61 4.87 -2.47
CA ASN A 4 7.26 4.73 -3.03
C ASN A 4 6.95 3.28 -3.38
N ALA A 5 7.93 2.55 -3.91
CA ALA A 5 7.76 1.14 -4.22
C ALA A 5 7.55 0.30 -2.95
N VAL A 6 8.29 0.62 -1.88
CA VAL A 6 8.12 -0.04 -0.57
C VAL A 6 6.72 0.22 -0.01
N LEU A 7 6.24 1.46 -0.13
CA LEU A 7 4.95 1.88 0.42
C LEU A 7 3.74 1.34 -0.33
N LEU A 8 3.89 1.01 -1.62
CA LEU A 8 2.75 0.68 -2.48
C LEU A 8 1.79 -0.37 -1.88
N PRO A 9 2.23 -1.57 -1.44
CA PRO A 9 1.29 -2.54 -0.88
C PRO A 9 0.59 -2.05 0.39
N TYR A 10 1.26 -1.24 1.19
CA TYR A 10 0.66 -0.68 2.42
C TYR A 10 -0.41 0.36 2.08
N VAL A 11 -0.14 1.21 1.08
CA VAL A 11 -1.12 2.19 0.60
C VAL A 11 -2.31 1.49 -0.05
N MET A 12 -2.09 0.43 -0.82
CA MET A 12 -3.15 -0.38 -1.38
C MET A 12 -4.06 -0.94 -0.29
N ALA A 13 -3.48 -1.51 0.77
CA ALA A 13 -4.23 -2.04 1.91
C ALA A 13 -5.05 -0.95 2.59
N PHE A 14 -4.48 0.23 2.77
CA PHE A 14 -5.16 1.38 3.36
C PHE A 14 -6.38 1.80 2.55
N ASN A 15 -6.26 1.82 1.23
CA ASN A 15 -7.31 2.28 0.33
C ASN A 15 -8.33 1.19 -0.04
N ALA A 16 -7.99 -0.07 0.13
CA ALA A 16 -8.79 -1.19 -0.37
C ALA A 16 -10.29 -1.09 -0.08
N PRO A 17 -10.74 -0.76 1.14
CA PRO A 17 -12.17 -0.67 1.42
C PRO A 17 -12.89 0.44 0.66
N TYR A 18 -12.16 1.37 0.04
CA TYR A 18 -12.70 2.54 -0.64
C TYR A 18 -12.56 2.49 -2.16
N THR A 19 -12.17 1.35 -2.71
CA THR A 19 -11.86 1.21 -4.15
C THR A 19 -12.94 0.52 -4.96
N GLY A 20 -14.07 0.18 -4.34
CA GLY A 20 -15.12 -0.57 -5.02
C GLY A 20 -14.58 -1.87 -5.61
N GLU A 21 -14.73 -2.05 -6.91
CA GLU A 21 -14.29 -3.27 -7.59
C GLU A 21 -12.95 -3.12 -8.33
N LYS A 22 -12.25 -2.00 -8.16
CA LYS A 22 -11.01 -1.74 -8.91
C LYS A 22 -9.93 -2.81 -8.68
N PHE A 23 -9.85 -3.33 -7.48
CA PHE A 23 -8.83 -4.34 -7.17
C PHE A 23 -9.11 -5.68 -7.84
N ARG A 24 -10.33 -5.94 -8.27
CA ARG A 24 -10.66 -7.11 -9.08
C ARG A 24 -9.86 -7.09 -10.40
N GLU A 25 -9.86 -5.93 -11.06
CA GLU A 25 -9.12 -5.76 -12.31
C GLU A 25 -7.61 -5.85 -12.10
N ILE A 26 -7.11 -5.30 -10.99
CA ILE A 26 -5.71 -5.39 -10.64
C ILE A 26 -5.30 -6.85 -10.41
N ALA A 27 -6.09 -7.59 -9.65
CA ALA A 27 -5.84 -9.01 -9.41
C ALA A 27 -5.84 -9.81 -10.72
N ARG A 28 -6.80 -9.53 -11.60
CA ARG A 28 -6.87 -10.18 -12.90
C ARG A 28 -5.63 -9.88 -13.73
N ALA A 29 -5.20 -8.63 -13.78
CA ALA A 29 -4.01 -8.22 -14.51
C ALA A 29 -2.73 -8.85 -13.95
N MET A 30 -2.71 -9.16 -12.66
CA MET A 30 -1.58 -9.81 -12.00
C MET A 30 -1.59 -11.34 -12.17
N GLY A 31 -2.53 -11.87 -12.93
CA GLY A 31 -2.57 -13.30 -13.21
C GLY A 31 -3.31 -14.16 -12.21
N ILE A 32 -4.08 -13.54 -11.32
CA ILE A 32 -4.88 -14.29 -10.34
C ILE A 32 -6.08 -14.93 -11.04
N GLY A 33 -6.21 -16.26 -10.94
CA GLY A 33 -7.37 -16.99 -11.46
C GLY A 33 -8.55 -16.88 -10.51
N ASN A 34 -9.74 -17.19 -11.02
CA ASN A 34 -10.98 -17.25 -10.23
C ASN A 34 -11.39 -15.94 -9.57
N VAL A 35 -10.90 -14.80 -10.09
CA VAL A 35 -11.19 -13.48 -9.51
C VAL A 35 -12.69 -13.22 -9.44
N ASP A 36 -13.45 -13.63 -10.46
CA ASP A 36 -14.89 -13.42 -10.51
C ASP A 36 -15.67 -14.24 -9.48
N ALA A 37 -15.05 -15.31 -8.96
CA ALA A 37 -15.63 -16.13 -7.91
C ALA A 37 -15.26 -15.67 -6.50
N MET A 38 -14.39 -14.66 -6.39
CA MET A 38 -13.93 -14.14 -5.12
C MET A 38 -14.83 -13.04 -4.58
N SER A 39 -14.93 -12.95 -3.25
CA SER A 39 -15.54 -11.79 -2.59
C SER A 39 -14.63 -10.58 -2.75
N GLN A 40 -15.15 -9.39 -2.47
CA GLN A 40 -14.33 -8.17 -2.51
C GLN A 40 -13.12 -8.27 -1.59
N GLU A 41 -13.30 -8.80 -0.39
CA GLU A 41 -12.21 -8.97 0.55
C GLU A 41 -11.13 -9.90 -0.02
N GLU A 42 -11.56 -10.99 -0.63
CA GLU A 42 -10.64 -11.98 -1.21
C GLU A 42 -9.82 -11.41 -2.37
N TYR A 43 -10.46 -10.78 -3.34
CA TYR A 43 -9.70 -10.27 -4.50
C TYR A 43 -8.86 -9.03 -4.14
N ARG A 44 -9.28 -8.24 -3.16
CA ARG A 44 -8.47 -7.12 -2.66
C ARG A 44 -7.19 -7.64 -2.02
N GLN A 45 -7.32 -8.65 -1.18
CA GLN A 45 -6.15 -9.25 -0.54
C GLN A 45 -5.25 -9.95 -1.56
N ALA A 46 -5.84 -10.65 -2.52
CA ALA A 46 -5.08 -11.30 -3.59
C ALA A 46 -4.28 -10.30 -4.41
N ALA A 47 -4.85 -9.14 -4.72
CA ALA A 47 -4.16 -8.08 -5.45
C ALA A 47 -2.98 -7.54 -4.66
N ILE A 48 -3.17 -7.28 -3.37
CA ILE A 48 -2.11 -6.78 -2.48
C ILE A 48 -0.99 -7.80 -2.36
N ASP A 49 -1.32 -9.06 -2.16
CA ASP A 49 -0.34 -10.13 -2.04
C ASP A 49 0.47 -10.31 -3.33
N ALA A 50 -0.19 -10.18 -4.48
CA ALA A 50 0.48 -10.27 -5.77
C ALA A 50 1.49 -9.13 -5.96
N VAL A 51 1.14 -7.91 -5.54
CA VAL A 51 2.06 -6.76 -5.61
C VAL A 51 3.24 -6.99 -4.67
N ARG A 52 3.00 -7.49 -3.47
CA ARG A 52 4.08 -7.80 -2.54
C ARG A 52 5.03 -8.86 -3.10
N GLN A 53 4.48 -9.89 -3.71
CA GLN A 53 5.30 -10.95 -4.29
C GLN A 53 6.13 -10.42 -5.47
N LEU A 54 5.54 -9.61 -6.33
CA LEU A 54 6.25 -8.98 -7.42
C LEU A 54 7.41 -8.12 -6.91
N SER A 55 7.17 -7.34 -5.84
CA SER A 55 8.19 -6.51 -5.23
C SER A 55 9.37 -7.34 -4.73
N LYS A 56 9.09 -8.47 -4.11
CA LYS A 56 10.14 -9.41 -3.67
C LYS A 56 10.90 -9.97 -4.84
N ASP A 57 10.20 -10.36 -5.89
CA ASP A 57 10.81 -10.98 -7.07
C ASP A 57 11.77 -10.05 -7.80
N VAL A 58 11.50 -8.75 -7.81
CA VAL A 58 12.38 -7.76 -8.44
C VAL A 58 13.35 -7.10 -7.45
N GLY A 59 13.40 -7.57 -6.20
CA GLY A 59 14.40 -7.13 -5.24
C GLY A 59 14.11 -5.83 -4.51
N ILE A 60 12.85 -5.40 -4.45
CA ILE A 60 12.46 -4.21 -3.70
C ILE A 60 12.40 -4.56 -2.21
N PRO A 61 13.03 -3.76 -1.33
CA PRO A 61 12.91 -3.95 0.12
C PRO A 61 11.46 -3.90 0.57
N GLN A 62 11.12 -4.65 1.61
CA GLN A 62 9.75 -4.83 2.06
C GLN A 62 9.36 -3.89 3.20
N THR A 63 10.31 -3.18 3.79
CA THR A 63 10.03 -2.24 4.88
C THR A 63 10.85 -0.96 4.69
N LEU A 64 10.35 0.13 5.28
CA LEU A 64 11.08 1.40 5.28
C LEU A 64 12.37 1.29 6.09
N ARG A 65 12.38 0.46 7.13
CA ARG A 65 13.58 0.22 7.94
C ARG A 65 14.73 -0.29 7.08
N GLU A 66 14.45 -1.18 6.15
CA GLU A 66 15.47 -1.79 5.28
C GLU A 66 16.15 -0.78 4.35
N ILE A 67 15.50 0.34 4.05
CA ILE A 67 16.07 1.38 3.19
C ILE A 67 16.67 2.53 3.98
N GLY A 68 16.85 2.36 5.29
CA GLY A 68 17.53 3.34 6.11
C GLY A 68 16.65 4.40 6.76
N VAL A 69 15.35 4.32 6.62
CA VAL A 69 14.42 5.22 7.31
C VAL A 69 14.46 4.88 8.82
N LYS A 70 14.49 5.91 9.64
CA LYS A 70 14.49 5.76 11.09
C LYS A 70 13.09 6.05 11.65
N GLU A 71 12.78 5.43 12.80
CA GLU A 71 11.49 5.65 13.44
C GLU A 71 11.22 7.13 13.70
N GLU A 72 12.22 7.88 14.10
CA GLU A 72 12.13 9.33 14.33
C GLU A 72 11.75 10.13 13.09
N ASP A 73 11.99 9.59 11.89
CA ASP A 73 11.67 10.25 10.62
C ASP A 73 10.21 10.10 10.21
N LEU A 74 9.48 9.17 10.83
CA LEU A 74 8.12 8.82 10.39
C LEU A 74 7.14 9.99 10.50
N GLU A 75 7.26 10.82 11.53
CA GLU A 75 6.37 11.96 11.69
C GLU A 75 6.55 12.97 10.56
N ALA A 76 7.80 13.33 10.24
CA ALA A 76 8.09 14.27 9.17
C ALA A 76 7.66 13.71 7.80
N LEU A 77 7.89 12.43 7.57
CA LEU A 77 7.48 11.78 6.33
C LEU A 77 5.96 11.75 6.19
N SER A 78 5.26 11.50 7.28
CA SER A 78 3.79 11.49 7.29
C SER A 78 3.22 12.88 6.98
N GLU A 79 3.81 13.92 7.54
CA GLU A 79 3.39 15.31 7.27
C GLU A 79 3.59 15.67 5.80
N ALA A 80 4.73 15.31 5.22
CA ALA A 80 5.00 15.57 3.81
C ALA A 80 4.04 14.79 2.91
N ALA A 81 3.79 13.52 3.24
CA ALA A 81 2.87 12.68 2.49
C ALA A 81 1.42 13.17 2.56
N MET A 82 1.03 13.77 3.67
CA MET A 82 -0.31 14.32 3.85
C MET A 82 -0.62 15.37 2.78
N ALA A 83 0.35 16.22 2.48
CA ALA A 83 0.19 17.24 1.45
C ALA A 83 0.08 16.63 0.04
N ASP A 84 0.81 15.55 -0.23
CA ASP A 84 0.85 14.94 -1.57
C ASP A 84 -0.25 13.92 -1.80
N VAL A 85 -0.50 13.03 -0.84
CA VAL A 85 -1.38 11.87 -1.02
C VAL A 85 -2.84 12.22 -0.79
N CYS A 86 -3.12 13.16 0.10
CA CYS A 86 -4.49 13.44 0.55
C CYS A 86 -5.14 14.65 -0.12
N THR A 87 -4.53 15.19 -1.16
CA THR A 87 -5.01 16.38 -1.84
C THR A 87 -5.81 16.10 -3.10
N GLY A 88 -6.71 15.14 -3.07
CA GLY A 88 -7.71 14.99 -4.12
C GLY A 88 -7.60 13.79 -5.02
N GLY A 89 -6.53 13.02 -4.93
CA GLY A 89 -6.37 11.81 -5.74
C GLY A 89 -6.61 10.51 -5.01
N ASN A 90 -6.64 10.56 -3.69
CA ASN A 90 -6.74 9.34 -2.90
C ASN A 90 -8.22 8.97 -2.66
N PRO A 91 -8.62 7.71 -2.90
CA PRO A 91 -10.02 7.30 -2.73
C PRO A 91 -10.51 7.33 -1.27
N ARG A 92 -9.62 7.16 -0.32
CA ARG A 92 -9.98 7.16 1.11
C ARG A 92 -9.68 8.52 1.72
N PRO A 93 -10.62 9.09 2.51
CA PRO A 93 -10.32 10.28 3.28
C PRO A 93 -9.15 10.05 4.22
N CYS A 94 -8.23 11.01 4.28
CA CYS A 94 -7.02 10.88 5.08
C CYS A 94 -7.02 11.83 6.28
N SER A 95 -6.27 11.44 7.32
CA SER A 95 -5.88 12.31 8.39
C SER A 95 -4.40 12.08 8.64
N LYS A 96 -3.74 13.00 9.35
CA LYS A 96 -2.33 12.86 9.69
C LYS A 96 -2.08 11.55 10.45
N GLU A 97 -2.97 11.21 11.37
CA GLU A 97 -2.88 9.99 12.16
C GLU A 97 -2.96 8.73 11.30
N LEU A 98 -3.87 8.71 10.34
CA LEU A 98 -4.02 7.56 9.44
C LEU A 98 -2.80 7.40 8.54
N VAL A 99 -2.29 8.49 8.00
CA VAL A 99 -1.09 8.46 7.16
C VAL A 99 0.11 7.98 7.98
N TRP A 100 0.25 8.48 9.21
CA TRP A 100 1.31 8.04 10.10
C TRP A 100 1.24 6.55 10.38
N GLU A 101 0.03 6.00 10.57
CA GLU A 101 -0.16 4.56 10.76
C GLU A 101 0.30 3.75 9.55
N VAL A 102 0.04 4.24 8.34
CA VAL A 102 0.51 3.59 7.11
C VAL A 102 2.04 3.53 7.10
N TYR A 103 2.70 4.64 7.39
CA TYR A 103 4.16 4.69 7.43
C TYR A 103 4.74 3.82 8.52
N LYS A 104 4.11 3.82 9.70
CA LYS A 104 4.55 2.97 10.81
C LYS A 104 4.42 1.49 10.45
N THR A 105 3.31 1.10 9.83
CA THR A 105 3.12 -0.26 9.35
C THR A 105 4.18 -0.64 8.32
N ALA A 106 4.47 0.26 7.37
CA ALA A 106 5.50 0.05 6.37
C ALA A 106 6.90 -0.03 6.98
N PHE A 107 7.15 0.72 8.06
CA PHE A 107 8.42 0.68 8.77
C PHE A 107 8.62 -0.67 9.46
N ASN A 108 7.59 -1.19 10.10
CA ASN A 108 7.65 -2.45 10.86
C ASN A 108 7.41 -3.70 10.00
N GLY A 109 6.79 -3.55 8.84
CA GLY A 109 6.43 -4.67 7.98
C GLY A 109 5.11 -5.35 8.39
N LYS A 110 4.35 -4.70 9.25
CA LYS A 110 3.08 -5.27 9.76
C LYS A 110 2.00 -4.21 9.91
#